data_6a435ba44047566aa92a3528d18730e6
#
_entry.id   6a435ba44047566aa92a3528d18730e6
#
_cell.length_a   1.000
_cell.length_b   1.000
_cell.length_c   1.000
_cell.angle_alpha   90.00
_cell.angle_beta   90.00
_cell.angle_gamma   90.00
#
_symmetry.space_group_name_H-M   'P 1'
#
loop_
_entity.id
_entity.type
_entity.pdbx_description
1 polymer ?
#
loop_
_entity_poly.entity_id
_entity_poly.type
_entity_poly.pdbx_seq_one_letter_code
_entity_poly.pdbx_strand_id
1 'polypeptide(L)'
;MDTSLHQEVSTRLAEFNFKPEQSGMLRGGVCPACQKKELYTNADHPWVLRCGRLNNCGEVYHIKDLYPDLFDKWSERYPSTPENKNPHAAADAYLQIGRGFDLAKLRGLYTQEYYYDSKLNIGSATVRFSLGSGYWERLIDQPQRFIKKANFKFGMHYHGSWWKPDQIDLQDVKEIWLVEGIFDVIALMHVGIHAVALMSCNNYPEQALSQLQAACGNQHCTLVWALDGDPAGRNFTKKHVDQARAAGWNCAAAQIPQRGKRAIDWNDAYQRDALTPDHIKTYRYHGALLIAPTREEKALLMYL
;
A
#
# COMPACT_ATOMS: atom_id res chain seq x y z
N MET A 1 11.71 18.20 -8.09
CA MET A 1 12.27 17.25 -7.07
C MET A 1 12.66 18.08 -5.87
N ASP A 2 12.28 17.72 -4.66
CA ASP A 2 12.68 18.48 -3.47
C ASP A 2 14.17 18.24 -3.21
N THR A 3 14.96 19.25 -3.53
CA THR A 3 16.42 19.22 -3.35
C THR A 3 16.83 19.06 -1.88
N SER A 4 16.00 19.53 -0.93
CA SER A 4 16.31 19.48 0.50
C SER A 4 16.25 18.06 1.07
N LEU A 5 15.12 17.36 0.93
CA LEU A 5 14.99 15.99 1.44
C LEU A 5 15.94 15.02 0.73
N HIS A 6 16.08 15.15 -0.60
CA HIS A 6 17.04 14.34 -1.35
C HIS A 6 18.47 14.55 -0.86
N GLN A 7 18.87 15.80 -0.57
CA GLN A 7 20.21 16.12 -0.07
C GLN A 7 20.43 15.57 1.35
N GLU A 8 19.43 15.66 2.24
CA GLU A 8 19.50 15.09 3.58
C GLU A 8 19.63 13.56 3.52
N VAL A 9 18.83 12.90 2.69
CA VAL A 9 18.94 11.45 2.45
C VAL A 9 20.32 11.09 1.91
N SER A 10 20.81 11.79 0.89
CA SER A 10 22.13 11.54 0.30
C SER A 10 23.24 11.69 1.33
N THR A 11 23.12 12.66 2.22
CA THR A 11 24.09 12.86 3.33
C THR A 11 24.08 11.67 4.29
N ARG A 12 22.87 11.18 4.68
CA ARG A 12 22.74 10.00 5.55
C ARG A 12 23.27 8.72 4.89
N LEU A 13 23.11 8.59 3.57
CA LEU A 13 23.59 7.42 2.82
C LEU A 13 25.11 7.28 2.82
N ALA A 14 25.86 8.32 3.15
CA ALA A 14 27.33 8.24 3.28
C ALA A 14 27.78 7.17 4.30
N GLU A 15 26.98 6.83 5.30
CA GLU A 15 27.29 5.78 6.28
C GLU A 15 27.46 4.39 5.67
N PHE A 16 26.82 4.11 4.51
CA PHE A 16 26.92 2.83 3.82
C PHE A 16 28.17 2.72 2.94
N ASN A 17 28.96 3.79 2.81
CA ASN A 17 30.18 3.82 1.99
C ASN A 17 29.97 3.44 0.52
N PHE A 18 28.90 3.94 -0.09
CA PHE A 18 28.62 3.75 -1.50
C PHE A 18 29.71 4.33 -2.41
N LYS A 19 29.87 3.72 -3.57
CA LYS A 19 30.67 4.25 -4.68
C LYS A 19 29.71 4.75 -5.76
N PRO A 20 29.83 6.01 -6.22
CA PRO A 20 29.04 6.49 -7.33
C PRO A 20 29.50 5.86 -8.64
N GLU A 21 28.56 5.52 -9.52
CA GLU A 21 28.81 5.04 -10.87
C GLU A 21 28.30 6.02 -11.92
N GLN A 22 28.87 6.01 -13.11
CA GLN A 22 28.43 6.85 -14.24
C GLN A 22 26.98 6.57 -14.66
N SER A 23 26.43 5.40 -14.30
CA SER A 23 25.06 5.00 -14.56
C SER A 23 24.02 5.69 -13.68
N GLY A 24 24.39 6.62 -12.80
CA GLY A 24 23.49 7.22 -11.79
C GLY A 24 23.14 6.27 -10.65
N MET A 25 23.87 5.16 -10.52
CA MET A 25 23.73 4.22 -9.41
C MET A 25 24.76 4.46 -8.32
N LEU A 26 24.36 4.26 -7.08
CA LEU A 26 25.24 4.10 -5.93
C LEU A 26 25.38 2.61 -5.64
N ARG A 27 26.60 2.05 -5.71
CA ARG A 27 26.87 0.62 -5.51
C ARG A 27 27.97 0.37 -4.49
N GLY A 28 28.12 -0.90 -4.13
CA GLY A 28 29.18 -1.34 -3.21
C GLY A 28 29.00 -0.87 -1.79
N GLY A 29 27.81 -0.42 -1.41
CA GLY A 29 27.46 -0.08 -0.03
C GLY A 29 27.47 -1.31 0.88
N VAL A 30 27.77 -1.11 2.17
CA VAL A 30 27.76 -2.17 3.18
C VAL A 30 26.33 -2.48 3.59
N CYS A 31 25.88 -3.70 3.32
CA CYS A 31 24.52 -4.15 3.70
C CYS A 31 24.44 -4.35 5.22
N PRO A 32 23.47 -3.73 5.92
CA PRO A 32 23.30 -3.90 7.38
C PRO A 32 23.07 -5.35 7.83
N ALA A 33 22.35 -6.15 7.03
CA ALA A 33 22.04 -7.53 7.39
C ALA A 33 23.21 -8.49 7.19
N CYS A 34 23.87 -8.46 6.03
CA CYS A 34 24.89 -9.45 5.70
C CYS A 34 26.32 -8.91 5.75
N GLN A 35 26.53 -7.62 6.03
CA GLN A 35 27.83 -6.94 6.14
C GLN A 35 28.71 -7.05 4.88
N LYS A 36 28.11 -7.34 3.72
CA LYS A 36 28.83 -7.40 2.44
C LYS A 36 28.63 -6.12 1.64
N LYS A 37 29.61 -5.80 0.79
CA LYS A 37 29.62 -4.60 -0.07
C LYS A 37 28.78 -4.82 -1.33
N GLU A 38 27.49 -5.14 -1.14
CA GLU A 38 26.56 -5.50 -2.21
C GLU A 38 25.27 -4.66 -2.14
N LEU A 39 25.25 -3.64 -1.28
CA LEU A 39 24.12 -2.71 -1.23
C LEU A 39 24.18 -1.75 -2.41
N TYR A 40 23.03 -1.43 -3.00
CA TYR A 40 22.93 -0.47 -4.09
C TYR A 40 21.62 0.30 -4.05
N THR A 41 21.60 1.48 -4.67
CA THR A 41 20.41 2.32 -4.87
C THR A 41 20.61 3.24 -6.07
N ASN A 42 19.53 3.90 -6.53
CA ASN A 42 19.63 4.95 -7.54
C ASN A 42 20.01 6.27 -6.87
N ALA A 43 20.96 7.02 -7.44
CA ALA A 43 21.42 8.29 -6.89
C ALA A 43 20.35 9.40 -6.97
N ASP A 44 19.55 9.41 -8.04
CA ASP A 44 18.49 10.42 -8.24
C ASP A 44 17.22 10.10 -7.45
N HIS A 45 16.99 8.82 -7.15
CA HIS A 45 15.82 8.31 -6.42
C HIS A 45 16.24 7.33 -5.32
N PRO A 46 16.95 7.79 -4.28
CA PRO A 46 17.58 6.92 -3.29
C PRO A 46 16.61 6.41 -2.21
N TRP A 47 15.34 6.21 -2.54
CA TRP A 47 14.31 5.90 -1.55
C TRP A 47 14.28 4.45 -1.09
N VAL A 48 14.97 3.56 -1.83
CA VAL A 48 15.04 2.12 -1.53
C VAL A 48 16.45 1.61 -1.73
N LEU A 49 17.03 0.99 -0.70
CA LEU A 49 18.32 0.29 -0.79
C LEU A 49 18.06 -1.20 -0.98
N ARG A 50 18.84 -1.84 -1.85
CA ARG A 50 18.71 -3.28 -2.15
C ARG A 50 20.05 -3.98 -2.00
N CYS A 51 20.06 -5.15 -1.37
CA CYS A 51 21.22 -6.03 -1.34
C CYS A 51 21.22 -6.93 -2.59
N GLY A 52 22.31 -6.86 -3.38
CA GLY A 52 22.48 -7.64 -4.60
C GLY A 52 22.66 -9.14 -4.39
N ARG A 53 22.83 -9.61 -3.15
CA ARG A 53 23.00 -11.04 -2.80
C ARG A 53 21.66 -11.76 -2.72
N LEU A 54 20.90 -11.78 -3.80
CA LEU A 54 19.51 -12.28 -3.84
C LEU A 54 19.35 -13.69 -3.24
N ASN A 55 20.28 -14.60 -3.48
CA ASN A 55 20.21 -15.99 -3.01
C ASN A 55 20.59 -16.17 -1.52
N ASN A 56 21.24 -15.18 -0.90
CA ASN A 56 21.77 -15.31 0.47
C ASN A 56 21.28 -14.26 1.45
N CYS A 57 20.85 -13.09 0.95
CA CYS A 57 20.38 -11.96 1.76
C CYS A 57 19.17 -11.32 1.10
N GLY A 58 19.34 -10.62 -0.04
CA GLY A 58 18.25 -9.99 -0.79
C GLY A 58 17.46 -8.95 -0.02
N GLU A 59 17.98 -8.45 1.11
CA GLU A 59 17.28 -7.48 1.94
C GLU A 59 17.01 -6.17 1.19
N VAL A 60 15.85 -5.59 1.47
CA VAL A 60 15.39 -4.32 0.90
C VAL A 60 15.05 -3.38 2.05
N TYR A 61 15.65 -2.20 2.03
CA TYR A 61 15.44 -1.17 3.05
C TYR A 61 14.77 0.04 2.42
N HIS A 62 13.65 0.48 2.98
CA HIS A 62 13.11 1.79 2.66
C HIS A 62 13.80 2.86 3.50
N ILE A 63 14.18 3.97 2.86
CA ILE A 63 14.84 5.09 3.54
C ILE A 63 13.97 5.65 4.67
N LYS A 64 12.65 5.72 4.47
CA LYS A 64 11.70 6.14 5.51
C LYS A 64 11.70 5.25 6.77
N ASP A 65 12.14 3.99 6.65
CA ASP A 65 12.25 3.07 7.79
C ASP A 65 13.60 3.16 8.49
N LEU A 66 14.65 3.47 7.71
CA LEU A 66 16.00 3.71 8.25
C LEU A 66 16.10 5.08 8.94
N TYR A 67 15.46 6.09 8.36
CA TYR A 67 15.51 7.48 8.83
C TYR A 67 14.09 8.05 8.97
N PRO A 68 13.28 7.54 9.91
CA PRO A 68 11.89 8.00 10.07
C PRO A 68 11.78 9.47 10.42
N ASP A 69 12.81 10.05 11.03
CA ASP A 69 12.91 11.46 11.37
C ASP A 69 12.88 12.39 10.15
N LEU A 70 13.29 11.91 8.98
CA LEU A 70 13.22 12.67 7.74
C LEU A 70 11.82 12.67 7.10
N PHE A 71 10.94 11.75 7.52
CA PHE A 71 9.65 11.47 6.88
C PHE A 71 8.46 11.64 7.82
N ASP A 72 8.60 12.35 8.92
CA ASP A 72 7.56 12.45 9.94
C ASP A 72 7.03 13.87 10.20
N LYS A 73 7.47 14.87 9.42
CA LYS A 73 7.08 16.29 9.54
C LYS A 73 6.76 16.91 8.17
N TRP A 74 5.76 16.36 7.51
CA TRP A 74 5.44 16.74 6.13
C TRP A 74 4.95 18.17 5.99
N SER A 75 4.10 18.66 6.91
CA SER A 75 3.59 20.04 6.86
C SER A 75 4.64 21.10 7.18
N GLU A 76 5.62 20.77 8.03
CA GLU A 76 6.75 21.67 8.32
C GLU A 76 7.69 21.75 7.11
N ARG A 77 7.92 20.62 6.44
CA ARG A 77 8.83 20.51 5.29
C ARG A 77 8.22 21.06 4.00
N TYR A 78 6.92 20.88 3.81
CA TYR A 78 6.17 21.27 2.63
C TYR A 78 5.00 22.20 2.99
N PRO A 79 5.27 23.41 3.53
CA PRO A 79 4.20 24.33 3.88
C PRO A 79 3.54 24.89 2.62
N SER A 80 2.24 25.18 2.72
CA SER A 80 1.60 26.07 1.74
C SER A 80 2.05 27.50 2.02
N THR A 81 2.76 28.12 1.09
CA THR A 81 3.25 29.50 1.21
C THR A 81 2.52 30.41 0.21
N PRO A 82 2.61 31.75 0.36
CA PRO A 82 2.06 32.69 -0.63
C PRO A 82 2.62 32.47 -2.04
N GLU A 83 3.88 32.02 -2.15
CA GLU A 83 4.56 31.70 -3.40
C GLU A 83 4.12 30.30 -3.92
N ASN A 84 3.95 29.34 -3.02
CA ASN A 84 3.44 28.01 -3.33
C ASN A 84 1.98 27.89 -2.89
N LYS A 85 1.07 28.29 -3.76
CA LYS A 85 -0.39 28.29 -3.49
C LYS A 85 -1.02 26.89 -3.49
N ASN A 86 -0.21 25.82 -3.38
CA ASN A 86 -0.74 24.47 -3.31
C ASN A 86 -1.28 24.16 -1.90
N PRO A 87 -2.61 24.08 -1.71
CA PRO A 87 -3.19 23.76 -0.41
C PRO A 87 -2.96 22.30 0.01
N HIS A 88 -2.47 21.47 -0.90
CA HIS A 88 -2.22 20.04 -0.70
C HIS A 88 -0.73 19.69 -0.61
N ALA A 89 0.15 20.67 -0.47
CA ALA A 89 1.60 20.48 -0.62
C ALA A 89 2.18 19.35 0.26
N ALA A 90 1.79 19.28 1.54
CA ALA A 90 2.26 18.23 2.43
C ALA A 90 1.66 16.85 2.10
N ALA A 91 0.37 16.80 1.73
CA ALA A 91 -0.29 15.57 1.31
C ALA A 91 0.31 15.03 -0.01
N ASP A 92 0.56 15.93 -0.96
CA ASP A 92 1.21 15.60 -2.23
C ASP A 92 2.59 14.98 -2.01
N ALA A 93 3.42 15.64 -1.20
CA ALA A 93 4.75 15.15 -0.88
C ALA A 93 4.69 13.80 -0.15
N TYR A 94 3.78 13.63 0.81
CA TYR A 94 3.57 12.36 1.49
C TYR A 94 3.18 11.23 0.53
N LEU A 95 2.24 11.50 -0.40
CA LEU A 95 1.79 10.50 -1.36
C LEU A 95 2.87 10.18 -2.40
N GLN A 96 3.56 11.20 -2.91
CA GLN A 96 4.58 11.03 -3.94
C GLN A 96 5.87 10.43 -3.37
N ILE A 97 6.43 11.03 -2.32
CA ILE A 97 7.74 10.63 -1.78
C ILE A 97 7.57 9.50 -0.76
N GLY A 98 6.65 9.67 0.20
CA GLY A 98 6.45 8.70 1.27
C GLY A 98 5.76 7.40 0.83
N ARG A 99 4.95 7.45 -0.25
CA ARG A 99 4.19 6.32 -0.77
C ARG A 99 4.58 5.87 -2.18
N GLY A 100 5.36 6.67 -2.91
CA GLY A 100 5.83 6.34 -4.26
C GLY A 100 4.77 6.51 -5.36
N PHE A 101 3.68 7.24 -5.10
CA PHE A 101 2.58 7.35 -6.04
C PHE A 101 2.76 8.47 -7.07
N ASP A 102 2.27 8.24 -8.29
CA ASP A 102 2.13 9.27 -9.31
C ASP A 102 0.88 10.12 -9.02
N LEU A 103 1.08 11.38 -8.65
CA LEU A 103 0.00 12.31 -8.30
C LEU A 103 -0.96 12.58 -9.46
N ALA A 104 -0.51 12.44 -10.71
CA ALA A 104 -1.38 12.64 -11.87
C ALA A 104 -2.55 11.64 -11.88
N LYS A 105 -2.33 10.42 -11.37
CA LYS A 105 -3.35 9.38 -11.24
C LYS A 105 -4.27 9.58 -10.02
N LEU A 106 -3.90 10.46 -9.10
CA LEU A 106 -4.63 10.68 -7.84
C LEU A 106 -5.48 11.96 -7.83
N ARG A 107 -5.57 12.68 -8.95
CA ARG A 107 -6.32 13.94 -9.04
C ARG A 107 -7.77 13.76 -8.57
N GLY A 108 -8.18 14.57 -7.61
CA GLY A 108 -9.54 14.57 -7.07
C GLY A 108 -9.86 13.44 -6.10
N LEU A 109 -8.93 12.51 -5.82
CA LEU A 109 -9.17 11.41 -4.89
C LEU A 109 -9.01 11.80 -3.42
N TYR A 110 -8.24 12.84 -3.13
CA TYR A 110 -7.91 13.23 -1.76
C TYR A 110 -7.89 14.74 -1.58
N THR A 111 -7.95 15.15 -0.32
CA THR A 111 -7.67 16.51 0.15
C THR A 111 -6.62 16.47 1.25
N GLN A 112 -5.95 17.60 1.46
CA GLN A 112 -5.18 17.85 2.67
C GLN A 112 -6.08 18.54 3.68
N GLU A 113 -6.14 17.98 4.89
CA GLU A 113 -6.89 18.54 6.00
C GLU A 113 -6.02 18.60 7.25
N TYR A 114 -6.60 19.02 8.36
CA TYR A 114 -5.92 19.08 9.63
C TYR A 114 -6.73 18.39 10.72
N TYR A 115 -6.10 17.45 11.41
CA TYR A 115 -6.65 16.79 12.59
C TYR A 115 -6.03 17.35 13.86
N TYR A 116 -6.85 17.62 14.88
CA TYR A 116 -6.42 18.06 16.17
C TYR A 116 -7.01 17.19 17.28
N ASP A 117 -6.14 16.63 18.12
CA ASP A 117 -6.54 15.87 19.32
C ASP A 117 -6.50 16.80 20.52
N SER A 118 -7.68 17.21 21.00
CA SER A 118 -7.81 18.13 22.13
C SER A 118 -7.34 17.55 23.48
N LYS A 119 -7.35 16.22 23.62
CA LYS A 119 -6.89 15.56 24.86
C LYS A 119 -5.37 15.53 24.94
N LEU A 120 -4.72 15.33 23.82
CA LEU A 120 -3.27 15.29 23.73
C LEU A 120 -2.68 16.68 23.44
N ASN A 121 -3.51 17.66 23.09
CA ASN A 121 -3.11 19.02 22.67
C ASN A 121 -2.09 19.00 21.53
N ILE A 122 -2.30 18.13 20.53
CA ILE A 122 -1.42 17.99 19.37
C ILE A 122 -2.24 17.89 18.08
N GLY A 123 -1.62 18.30 16.98
CA GLY A 123 -2.24 18.23 15.67
C GLY A 123 -1.34 17.58 14.62
N SER A 124 -1.95 17.27 13.48
CA SER A 124 -1.28 16.71 12.29
C SER A 124 -1.99 17.15 11.03
N ALA A 125 -1.27 17.48 9.99
CA ALA A 125 -1.84 17.46 8.64
C ALA A 125 -2.26 16.04 8.30
N THR A 126 -3.28 15.92 7.44
CA THR A 126 -3.83 14.62 7.04
C THR A 126 -3.97 14.53 5.53
N VAL A 127 -3.89 13.31 5.01
CA VAL A 127 -4.40 12.96 3.69
C VAL A 127 -5.77 12.36 3.89
N ARG A 128 -6.81 13.02 3.39
CA ARG A 128 -8.22 12.63 3.55
C ARG A 128 -8.80 12.12 2.25
N PHE A 129 -9.48 10.99 2.31
CA PHE A 129 -10.22 10.38 1.21
C PHE A 129 -11.71 10.36 1.54
N SER A 130 -12.56 10.74 0.57
CA SER A 130 -14.01 10.65 0.72
C SER A 130 -14.41 9.16 0.80
N LEU A 131 -15.37 8.86 1.70
CA LEU A 131 -15.89 7.51 1.90
C LEU A 131 -17.39 7.62 2.19
N GLY A 132 -18.23 7.38 1.16
CA GLY A 132 -19.67 7.58 1.26
C GLY A 132 -20.03 8.98 1.75
N SER A 133 -20.81 9.09 2.84
CA SER A 133 -21.18 10.37 3.45
C SER A 133 -20.15 10.93 4.44
N GLY A 134 -18.99 10.29 4.52
CA GLY A 134 -17.92 10.66 5.43
C GLY A 134 -16.55 10.65 4.78
N TYR A 135 -15.56 10.34 5.58
CA TYR A 135 -14.16 10.26 5.12
C TYR A 135 -13.36 9.28 5.98
N TRP A 136 -12.25 8.83 5.40
CA TRP A 136 -11.10 8.29 6.12
C TRP A 136 -9.90 9.20 5.90
N GLU A 137 -9.10 9.39 6.94
CA GLU A 137 -7.91 10.23 6.86
C GLU A 137 -6.69 9.59 7.52
N ARG A 138 -5.53 9.82 6.93
CA ARG A 138 -4.23 9.41 7.43
C ARG A 138 -3.49 10.59 8.01
N LEU A 139 -3.10 10.52 9.27
CA LEU A 139 -2.22 11.50 9.90
C LEU A 139 -0.82 11.35 9.32
N ILE A 140 -0.20 12.47 8.93
CA ILE A 140 1.10 12.46 8.25
C ILE A 140 2.22 13.14 9.03
N ASP A 141 1.92 13.97 10.03
CA ASP A 141 2.93 14.58 10.90
C ASP A 141 3.04 13.81 12.21
N GLN A 142 4.17 13.14 12.39
CA GLN A 142 4.51 12.35 13.59
C GLN A 142 3.34 11.48 14.08
N PRO A 143 2.80 10.59 13.21
CA PRO A 143 1.59 9.82 13.54
C PRO A 143 1.74 8.91 14.75
N GLN A 144 2.97 8.62 15.18
CA GLN A 144 3.29 7.84 16.38
C GLN A 144 2.91 8.54 17.68
N ARG A 145 2.69 9.86 17.68
CA ARG A 145 2.22 10.63 18.85
C ARG A 145 0.75 10.39 19.18
N PHE A 146 -0.01 9.85 18.24
CA PHE A 146 -1.44 9.60 18.37
C PHE A 146 -1.73 8.14 18.66
N ILE A 147 -2.86 7.87 19.32
CA ILE A 147 -3.33 6.50 19.60
C ILE A 147 -3.56 5.73 18.29
N LYS A 148 -4.05 6.43 17.26
CA LYS A 148 -4.32 5.87 15.93
C LYS A 148 -3.62 6.71 14.86
N LYS A 149 -3.04 6.04 13.88
CA LYS A 149 -2.40 6.68 12.73
C LYS A 149 -3.39 7.14 11.65
N ALA A 150 -4.65 6.77 11.77
CA ALA A 150 -5.72 7.10 10.84
C ALA A 150 -7.07 7.16 11.57
N ASN A 151 -7.97 7.98 11.06
CA ASN A 151 -9.29 8.19 11.65
C ASN A 151 -10.37 8.09 10.57
N PHE A 152 -11.56 7.69 11.00
CA PHE A 152 -12.79 7.89 10.25
C PHE A 152 -13.51 9.15 10.78
N LYS A 153 -14.36 9.73 9.95
CA LYS A 153 -15.31 10.74 10.43
C LYS A 153 -16.08 10.18 11.63
N PHE A 154 -16.20 10.99 12.67
CA PHE A 154 -16.92 10.58 13.89
C PHE A 154 -18.36 10.13 13.56
N GLY A 155 -18.79 9.03 14.16
CA GLY A 155 -20.12 8.44 13.93
C GLY A 155 -20.31 7.73 12.59
N MET A 156 -19.26 7.60 11.78
CA MET A 156 -19.35 6.91 10.51
C MET A 156 -19.33 5.39 10.68
N HIS A 157 -20.23 4.72 9.94
CA HIS A 157 -20.27 3.27 9.81
C HIS A 157 -19.86 2.89 8.39
N TYR A 158 -18.90 1.99 8.24
CA TYR A 158 -18.38 1.51 6.94
C TYR A 158 -18.58 -0.01 6.74
N HIS A 159 -19.18 -0.68 7.72
CA HIS A 159 -19.45 -2.11 7.63
C HIS A 159 -20.35 -2.45 6.44
N GLY A 160 -19.99 -3.51 5.73
CA GLY A 160 -20.69 -3.96 4.54
C GLY A 160 -20.38 -3.15 3.28
N SER A 161 -19.54 -2.12 3.37
CA SER A 161 -19.12 -1.25 2.27
C SER A 161 -17.64 -1.43 1.95
N TRP A 162 -17.22 -0.82 0.86
CA TRP A 162 -15.81 -0.66 0.47
C TRP A 162 -15.53 0.78 0.03
N TRP A 163 -14.26 1.12 -0.05
CA TRP A 163 -13.80 2.31 -0.74
C TRP A 163 -13.25 1.94 -2.12
N LYS A 164 -13.54 2.74 -3.12
CA LYS A 164 -12.94 2.69 -4.46
C LYS A 164 -12.72 4.10 -4.98
N PRO A 165 -11.75 4.32 -5.87
CA PRO A 165 -11.68 5.56 -6.65
C PRO A 165 -12.97 5.77 -7.45
N ASP A 166 -13.52 6.99 -7.42
CA ASP A 166 -14.80 7.30 -8.11
C ASP A 166 -14.70 7.12 -9.62
N GLN A 167 -13.50 7.28 -10.20
CA GLN A 167 -13.23 7.12 -11.62
C GLN A 167 -13.32 5.66 -12.09
N ILE A 168 -13.32 4.69 -11.18
CA ILE A 168 -13.38 3.27 -11.54
C ILE A 168 -14.84 2.82 -11.59
N ASP A 169 -15.32 2.49 -12.79
CA ASP A 169 -16.54 1.72 -12.96
C ASP A 169 -16.22 0.23 -12.79
N LEU A 170 -16.94 -0.45 -11.92
CA LEU A 170 -16.76 -1.85 -11.61
C LEU A 170 -17.71 -2.77 -12.42
N GLN A 171 -18.63 -2.22 -13.20
CA GLN A 171 -19.66 -3.02 -13.88
C GLN A 171 -19.06 -3.89 -15.00
N ASP A 172 -18.06 -3.36 -15.71
CA ASP A 172 -17.44 -4.03 -16.86
C ASP A 172 -16.09 -4.70 -16.55
N VAL A 173 -15.68 -4.75 -15.29
CA VAL A 173 -14.39 -5.34 -14.93
C VAL A 173 -14.50 -6.86 -14.76
N LYS A 174 -13.49 -7.58 -15.27
CA LYS A 174 -13.42 -9.04 -15.15
C LYS A 174 -13.04 -9.52 -13.75
N GLU A 175 -12.23 -8.74 -13.07
CA GLU A 175 -11.73 -9.07 -11.73
C GLU A 175 -11.70 -7.82 -10.85
N ILE A 176 -12.11 -7.97 -9.60
CA ILE A 176 -12.01 -6.94 -8.56
C ILE A 176 -11.19 -7.49 -7.42
N TRP A 177 -10.10 -6.81 -7.08
CA TRP A 177 -9.25 -7.17 -5.95
C TRP A 177 -9.75 -6.51 -4.68
N LEU A 178 -9.92 -7.29 -3.61
CA LEU A 178 -10.39 -6.81 -2.32
C LEU A 178 -9.19 -6.79 -1.36
N VAL A 179 -8.74 -5.58 -1.00
CA VAL A 179 -7.57 -5.34 -0.13
C VAL A 179 -7.99 -4.62 1.14
N GLU A 180 -7.08 -4.49 2.11
CA GLU A 180 -7.44 -3.87 3.40
C GLU A 180 -7.47 -2.36 3.35
N GLY A 181 -6.49 -1.72 2.70
CA GLY A 181 -6.27 -0.28 2.81
C GLY A 181 -6.41 0.49 1.51
N ILE A 182 -6.67 1.80 1.63
CA ILE A 182 -6.76 2.71 0.48
C ILE A 182 -5.43 2.79 -0.28
N PHE A 183 -4.30 2.80 0.42
CA PHE A 183 -2.99 2.86 -0.22
C PHE A 183 -2.65 1.59 -1.00
N ASP A 184 -3.21 0.44 -0.60
CA ASP A 184 -3.09 -0.81 -1.34
C ASP A 184 -3.89 -0.76 -2.65
N VAL A 185 -5.11 -0.21 -2.61
CA VAL A 185 -5.90 0.06 -3.82
C VAL A 185 -5.13 0.95 -4.79
N ILE A 186 -4.56 2.05 -4.28
CA ILE A 186 -3.80 3.00 -5.11
C ILE A 186 -2.57 2.30 -5.71
N ALA A 187 -1.85 1.49 -4.94
CA ALA A 187 -0.69 0.74 -5.42
C ALA A 187 -1.08 -0.22 -6.57
N LEU A 188 -2.16 -0.97 -6.42
CA LEU A 188 -2.67 -1.88 -7.45
C LEU A 188 -3.19 -1.13 -8.68
N MET A 189 -3.85 0.01 -8.49
CA MET A 189 -4.27 0.88 -9.59
C MET A 189 -3.08 1.37 -10.44
N HIS A 190 -1.92 1.62 -9.84
CA HIS A 190 -0.72 2.03 -10.56
C HIS A 190 -0.19 0.96 -11.52
N VAL A 191 -0.48 -0.31 -11.25
CA VAL A 191 -0.11 -1.45 -12.11
C VAL A 191 -1.29 -1.99 -12.92
N GLY A 192 -2.39 -1.23 -13.02
CA GLY A 192 -3.54 -1.56 -13.88
C GLY A 192 -4.50 -2.60 -13.29
N ILE A 193 -4.46 -2.84 -11.99
CA ILE A 193 -5.36 -3.78 -11.30
C ILE A 193 -6.50 -2.99 -10.63
N HIS A 194 -7.76 -3.37 -10.94
CA HIS A 194 -8.93 -2.81 -10.28
C HIS A 194 -9.08 -3.38 -8.87
N ALA A 195 -9.06 -2.51 -7.88
CA ALA A 195 -9.14 -2.91 -6.48
C ALA A 195 -10.09 -2.03 -5.68
N VAL A 196 -10.56 -2.56 -4.55
CA VAL A 196 -11.38 -1.87 -3.55
C VAL A 196 -10.81 -2.12 -2.15
N ALA A 197 -10.91 -1.13 -1.26
CA ALA A 197 -10.45 -1.25 0.12
C ALA A 197 -11.60 -1.59 1.05
N LEU A 198 -11.43 -2.65 1.82
CA LEU A 198 -12.39 -3.07 2.84
C LEU A 198 -12.29 -2.24 4.13
N MET A 199 -11.23 -1.45 4.28
CA MET A 199 -10.87 -0.63 5.44
C MET A 199 -10.52 -1.44 6.71
N SER A 200 -10.69 -2.75 6.68
CA SER A 200 -10.29 -3.70 7.72
C SER A 200 -10.47 -5.13 7.21
N CYS A 201 -9.60 -6.06 7.62
CA CYS A 201 -9.70 -7.48 7.22
C CYS A 201 -11.02 -8.14 7.64
N ASN A 202 -11.63 -7.71 8.74
CA ASN A 202 -12.87 -8.30 9.25
C ASN A 202 -14.14 -7.76 8.58
N ASN A 203 -14.05 -6.75 7.73
CA ASN A 203 -15.19 -6.18 7.02
C ASN A 203 -15.53 -7.01 5.77
N TYR A 204 -16.60 -7.78 5.80
CA TYR A 204 -17.19 -8.37 4.60
C TYR A 204 -18.09 -7.34 3.90
N PRO A 205 -17.87 -7.01 2.61
CA PRO A 205 -18.54 -5.89 1.95
C PRO A 205 -19.92 -6.28 1.37
N GLU A 206 -20.81 -6.82 2.19
CA GLU A 206 -22.09 -7.40 1.78
C GLU A 206 -22.97 -6.41 1.00
N GLN A 207 -23.08 -5.17 1.49
CA GLN A 207 -23.91 -4.14 0.85
C GLN A 207 -23.32 -3.73 -0.52
N ALA A 208 -22.01 -3.55 -0.58
CA ALA A 208 -21.33 -3.17 -1.80
C ALA A 208 -21.38 -4.28 -2.86
N LEU A 209 -21.25 -5.55 -2.45
CA LEU A 209 -21.41 -6.72 -3.33
C LEU A 209 -22.84 -6.85 -3.86
N SER A 210 -23.83 -6.63 -3.00
CA SER A 210 -25.25 -6.64 -3.42
C SER A 210 -25.55 -5.54 -4.44
N GLN A 211 -25.00 -4.34 -4.24
CA GLN A 211 -25.14 -3.23 -5.19
C GLN A 211 -24.45 -3.55 -6.52
N LEU A 212 -23.26 -4.11 -6.48
CA LEU A 212 -22.52 -4.54 -7.68
C LEU A 212 -23.30 -5.61 -8.45
N GLN A 213 -23.84 -6.61 -7.77
CA GLN A 213 -24.64 -7.67 -8.38
C GLN A 213 -25.90 -7.11 -9.05
N ALA A 214 -26.57 -6.17 -8.39
CA ALA A 214 -27.75 -5.50 -8.96
C ALA A 214 -27.40 -4.67 -10.21
N ALA A 215 -26.22 -4.05 -10.25
CA ALA A 215 -25.76 -3.23 -11.36
C ALA A 215 -25.26 -4.08 -12.57
N CYS A 216 -24.58 -5.20 -12.32
CA CYS A 216 -24.01 -6.07 -13.37
C CYS A 216 -25.02 -7.08 -13.96
N GLY A 217 -26.17 -7.29 -13.35
CA GLY A 217 -27.15 -8.31 -13.75
C GLY A 217 -26.54 -9.72 -13.70
N ASN A 218 -26.54 -10.43 -14.84
CA ASN A 218 -26.00 -11.79 -14.95
C ASN A 218 -24.48 -11.85 -15.22
N GLN A 219 -23.80 -10.73 -15.35
CA GLN A 219 -22.36 -10.70 -15.53
C GLN A 219 -21.67 -10.68 -14.17
N HIS A 220 -20.97 -11.75 -13.85
CA HIS A 220 -20.24 -11.86 -12.60
C HIS A 220 -18.74 -11.67 -12.84
N CYS A 221 -18.14 -10.66 -12.22
CA CYS A 221 -16.70 -10.55 -12.12
C CYS A 221 -16.16 -11.58 -11.12
N THR A 222 -14.87 -11.89 -11.22
CA THR A 222 -14.16 -12.69 -10.21
C THR A 222 -13.71 -11.78 -9.05
N LEU A 223 -14.06 -12.15 -7.83
CA LEU A 223 -13.56 -11.50 -6.63
C LEU A 223 -12.21 -12.09 -6.25
N VAL A 224 -11.15 -11.28 -6.27
CA VAL A 224 -9.80 -11.70 -5.85
C VAL A 224 -9.54 -11.17 -4.44
N TRP A 225 -9.64 -12.03 -3.44
CA TRP A 225 -9.38 -11.69 -2.05
C TRP A 225 -7.88 -11.58 -1.80
N ALA A 226 -7.42 -10.37 -1.50
CA ALA A 226 -6.03 -10.00 -1.45
C ALA A 226 -5.69 -9.22 -0.16
N LEU A 227 -6.20 -9.74 0.98
CA LEU A 227 -5.95 -9.18 2.31
C LEU A 227 -4.49 -9.36 2.72
N ASP A 228 -4.07 -8.72 3.81
CA ASP A 228 -2.70 -8.78 4.29
C ASP A 228 -2.23 -10.21 4.57
N GLY A 229 -0.95 -10.47 4.38
CA GLY A 229 -0.35 -11.80 4.55
C GLY A 229 -0.14 -12.22 6.00
N ASP A 230 -0.60 -11.44 6.97
CA ASP A 230 -0.54 -11.78 8.39
C ASP A 230 -1.56 -12.88 8.78
N PRO A 231 -1.52 -13.43 10.00
CA PRO A 231 -2.45 -14.47 10.43
C PRO A 231 -3.92 -14.04 10.38
N ALA A 232 -4.23 -12.78 10.70
CA ALA A 232 -5.60 -12.26 10.68
C ALA A 232 -6.12 -12.16 9.23
N GLY A 233 -5.37 -11.49 8.34
CA GLY A 233 -5.74 -11.35 6.93
C GLY A 233 -5.92 -12.69 6.23
N ARG A 234 -5.02 -13.68 6.48
CA ARG A 234 -5.18 -15.04 5.93
C ARG A 234 -6.44 -15.75 6.43
N ASN A 235 -6.79 -15.62 7.70
CA ASN A 235 -7.99 -16.23 8.26
C ASN A 235 -9.24 -15.60 7.69
N PHE A 236 -9.29 -14.26 7.59
CA PHE A 236 -10.43 -13.56 7.00
C PHE A 236 -10.52 -13.79 5.50
N THR A 237 -9.42 -13.91 4.76
CA THR A 237 -9.44 -14.31 3.35
C THR A 237 -10.22 -15.62 3.15
N LYS A 238 -9.91 -16.67 3.91
CA LYS A 238 -10.65 -17.95 3.84
C LYS A 238 -12.13 -17.77 4.14
N LYS A 239 -12.43 -17.13 5.28
CA LYS A 239 -13.82 -16.89 5.72
C LYS A 239 -14.63 -16.13 4.67
N HIS A 240 -14.07 -15.06 4.11
CA HIS A 240 -14.76 -14.24 3.12
C HIS A 240 -14.91 -14.95 1.78
N VAL A 241 -13.92 -15.75 1.35
CA VAL A 241 -14.03 -16.59 0.16
C VAL A 241 -15.17 -17.59 0.31
N ASP A 242 -15.28 -18.27 1.46
CA ASP A 242 -16.34 -19.25 1.71
C ASP A 242 -17.72 -18.57 1.71
N GLN A 243 -17.83 -17.40 2.35
CA GLN A 243 -19.06 -16.59 2.39
C GLN A 243 -19.45 -16.12 0.98
N ALA A 244 -18.52 -15.60 0.19
CA ALA A 244 -18.78 -15.12 -1.15
C ALA A 244 -19.14 -16.24 -2.13
N ARG A 245 -18.47 -17.41 -2.03
CA ARG A 245 -18.83 -18.60 -2.82
C ARG A 245 -20.25 -19.08 -2.50
N ALA A 246 -20.62 -19.10 -1.21
CA ALA A 246 -21.98 -19.43 -0.79
C ALA A 246 -23.03 -18.44 -1.34
N ALA A 247 -22.64 -17.19 -1.58
CA ALA A 247 -23.48 -16.17 -2.24
C ALA A 247 -23.42 -16.23 -3.77
N GLY A 248 -22.74 -17.22 -4.37
CA GLY A 248 -22.68 -17.43 -5.83
C GLY A 248 -21.58 -16.67 -6.57
N TRP A 249 -20.62 -16.04 -5.86
CA TRP A 249 -19.52 -15.32 -6.48
C TRP A 249 -18.40 -16.26 -6.93
N ASN A 250 -17.80 -15.98 -8.09
CA ASN A 250 -16.52 -16.54 -8.47
C ASN A 250 -15.42 -15.93 -7.62
N CYS A 251 -14.62 -16.75 -6.96
CA CYS A 251 -13.59 -16.30 -6.02
C CYS A 251 -12.22 -16.84 -6.36
N ALA A 252 -11.25 -15.97 -6.37
CA ALA A 252 -9.82 -16.26 -6.35
C ALA A 252 -9.18 -15.57 -5.13
N ALA A 253 -7.90 -15.81 -4.90
CA ALA A 253 -7.14 -15.06 -3.91
C ALA A 253 -5.73 -14.74 -4.43
N ALA A 254 -5.14 -13.70 -3.87
CA ALA A 254 -3.75 -13.36 -4.03
C ALA A 254 -3.12 -13.07 -2.65
N GLN A 255 -1.91 -13.56 -2.44
CA GLN A 255 -1.25 -13.43 -1.14
C GLN A 255 0.22 -13.10 -1.31
N ILE A 256 0.67 -11.99 -0.73
CA ILE A 256 2.10 -11.69 -0.64
C ILE A 256 2.72 -12.60 0.41
N PRO A 257 3.70 -13.46 0.05
CA PRO A 257 4.39 -14.30 1.02
C PRO A 257 5.15 -13.45 2.03
N GLN A 258 4.85 -13.62 3.31
CA GLN A 258 5.55 -12.90 4.38
C GLN A 258 6.88 -13.58 4.66
N ARG A 259 7.98 -12.87 4.41
CA ARG A 259 9.35 -13.32 4.70
C ARG A 259 10.01 -12.31 5.65
N GLY A 260 10.49 -12.80 6.78
CA GLY A 260 11.15 -11.94 7.77
C GLY A 260 10.22 -11.41 8.86
N LYS A 261 10.69 -10.42 9.62
CA LYS A 261 10.02 -9.90 10.82
C LYS A 261 8.94 -8.83 10.51
N ARG A 262 9.00 -8.20 9.34
CA ARG A 262 8.08 -7.14 8.95
C ARG A 262 7.07 -7.67 7.93
N ALA A 263 5.81 -7.42 8.21
CA ALA A 263 4.74 -7.66 7.26
C ALA A 263 4.87 -6.68 6.06
N ILE A 264 4.58 -7.19 4.87
CA ILE A 264 4.60 -6.43 3.61
C ILE A 264 3.17 -6.37 3.10
N ASP A 265 2.65 -5.16 2.92
CA ASP A 265 1.38 -4.87 2.26
C ASP A 265 1.57 -4.62 0.73
N TRP A 266 0.47 -4.33 0.01
CA TRP A 266 0.52 -4.09 -1.43
C TRP A 266 1.23 -2.77 -1.77
N ASN A 267 1.12 -1.73 -0.92
CA ASN A 267 1.88 -0.50 -1.11
C ASN A 267 3.38 -0.71 -0.86
N ASP A 268 3.77 -1.50 0.14
CA ASP A 268 5.17 -1.87 0.35
C ASP A 268 5.72 -2.66 -0.86
N ALA A 269 4.93 -3.59 -1.41
CA ALA A 269 5.32 -4.34 -2.61
C ALA A 269 5.48 -3.42 -3.83
N TYR A 270 4.57 -2.46 -4.01
CA TYR A 270 4.67 -1.44 -5.06
C TYR A 270 5.97 -0.64 -4.96
N GLN A 271 6.28 -0.11 -3.78
CA GLN A 271 7.50 0.66 -3.54
C GLN A 271 8.79 -0.15 -3.72
N ARG A 272 8.69 -1.48 -3.70
CA ARG A 272 9.81 -2.41 -3.93
C ARG A 272 9.92 -2.90 -5.37
N ASP A 273 9.12 -2.37 -6.29
CA ASP A 273 8.98 -2.86 -7.67
C ASP A 273 8.59 -4.36 -7.72
N ALA A 274 7.87 -4.82 -6.72
CA ALA A 274 7.46 -6.22 -6.56
C ALA A 274 5.98 -6.44 -6.96
N LEU A 275 5.48 -5.64 -7.91
CA LEU A 275 4.16 -5.83 -8.54
C LEU A 275 4.25 -6.04 -10.06
N THR A 276 5.35 -6.62 -10.54
CA THR A 276 5.47 -7.04 -11.95
C THR A 276 4.49 -8.19 -12.25
N PRO A 277 4.18 -8.47 -13.53
CA PRO A 277 3.31 -9.58 -13.90
C PRO A 277 3.74 -10.93 -13.27
N ASP A 278 5.04 -11.21 -13.19
CA ASP A 278 5.55 -12.45 -12.57
C ASP A 278 5.32 -12.47 -11.06
N HIS A 279 5.48 -11.34 -10.37
CA HIS A 279 5.15 -11.23 -8.97
C HIS A 279 3.65 -11.47 -8.74
N ILE A 280 2.79 -10.83 -9.53
CA ILE A 280 1.33 -11.01 -9.44
C ILE A 280 0.95 -12.48 -9.66
N LYS A 281 1.55 -13.16 -10.66
CA LYS A 281 1.34 -14.59 -10.90
C LYS A 281 1.73 -15.42 -9.65
N THR A 282 2.87 -15.12 -9.04
CA THR A 282 3.34 -15.78 -7.82
C THR A 282 2.38 -15.53 -6.65
N TYR A 283 1.91 -14.30 -6.46
CA TYR A 283 0.98 -13.97 -5.38
C TYR A 283 -0.38 -14.66 -5.57
N ARG A 284 -0.86 -14.77 -6.79
CA ARG A 284 -2.07 -15.53 -7.12
C ARG A 284 -1.90 -17.02 -6.82
N TYR A 285 -0.74 -17.59 -7.13
CA TYR A 285 -0.42 -18.98 -6.78
C TYR A 285 -0.48 -19.20 -5.25
N HIS A 286 0.13 -18.32 -4.45
CA HIS A 286 0.06 -18.41 -3.00
C HIS A 286 -1.36 -18.21 -2.46
N GLY A 287 -2.14 -17.33 -3.07
CA GLY A 287 -3.55 -17.15 -2.77
C GLY A 287 -4.37 -18.38 -3.07
N ALA A 288 -4.18 -19.00 -4.23
CA ALA A 288 -4.86 -20.25 -4.59
C ALA A 288 -4.56 -21.37 -3.58
N LEU A 289 -3.29 -21.53 -3.17
CA LEU A 289 -2.92 -22.48 -2.11
C LEU A 289 -3.58 -22.18 -0.75
N LEU A 290 -3.82 -20.89 -0.45
CA LEU A 290 -4.45 -20.49 0.80
C LEU A 290 -5.93 -20.87 0.85
N ILE A 291 -6.66 -20.74 -0.28
CA ILE A 291 -8.12 -20.93 -0.36
C ILE A 291 -8.52 -22.28 -0.98
N ALA A 292 -7.56 -23.17 -1.25
CA ALA A 292 -7.85 -24.54 -1.73
C ALA A 292 -8.70 -25.28 -0.67
N PRO A 293 -9.93 -25.73 -1.03
CA PRO A 293 -10.87 -26.30 -0.06
C PRO A 293 -10.45 -27.68 0.44
N THR A 294 -9.70 -28.45 -0.37
CA THR A 294 -9.25 -29.79 0.00
C THR A 294 -7.73 -29.94 -0.02
N ARG A 295 -7.23 -31.01 0.62
CA ARG A 295 -5.80 -31.35 0.58
C ARG A 295 -5.38 -31.81 -0.81
N GLU A 296 -6.26 -32.48 -1.54
CA GLU A 296 -6.06 -33.00 -2.89
C GLU A 296 -5.89 -31.82 -3.87
N GLU A 297 -6.78 -30.82 -3.83
CA GLU A 297 -6.67 -29.60 -4.65
C GLU A 297 -5.40 -28.83 -4.34
N LYS A 298 -5.06 -28.72 -3.04
CA LYS A 298 -3.80 -28.07 -2.64
C LYS A 298 -2.59 -28.81 -3.18
N ALA A 299 -2.59 -30.15 -3.13
CA ALA A 299 -1.53 -30.98 -3.68
C ALA A 299 -1.43 -30.79 -5.21
N LEU A 300 -2.55 -30.78 -5.94
CA LEU A 300 -2.59 -30.56 -7.38
C LEU A 300 -1.95 -29.23 -7.77
N LEU A 301 -2.28 -28.14 -7.04
CA LEU A 301 -1.68 -26.83 -7.27
C LEU A 301 -0.15 -26.79 -7.03
N MET A 302 0.39 -27.67 -6.20
CA MET A 302 1.84 -27.76 -5.92
C MET A 302 2.62 -28.53 -6.99
N TYR A 303 1.94 -29.23 -7.90
CA TYR A 303 2.54 -29.99 -9.01
C TYR A 303 2.46 -29.23 -10.36
N LEU A 304 1.72 -28.12 -10.43
CA LEU A 304 1.63 -27.21 -11.59
C LEU A 304 2.64 -26.07 -11.49
#